data_3a0b0db6488e5eca1fca7d197fd788d6
#
_entry.id   3a0b0db6488e5eca1fca7d197fd788d6
#
_cell.length_a   1.000
_cell.length_b   1.000
_cell.length_c   1.000
_cell.angle_alpha   90.00
_cell.angle_beta   90.00
_cell.angle_gamma   90.00
#
_symmetry.space_group_name_H-M   'P 1'
#
loop_
_entity.id
_entity.type
_entity.pdbx_description
1 polymer ?
#
loop_
_entity_poly.entity_id
_entity_poly.type
_entity_poly.pdbx_seq_one_letter_code
_entity_poly.pdbx_strand_id
1 'polypeptide(L)'
;TGMSMDMVPRISRAQSMDALSSMANISGYRAVVEAAHAYGRTFGGQVTAAGKVPPAKVFVIGTGVAGLAALGAANSMGAEVYATDVRPETAEQVQSMGATFLHVRQSDAGGDQGVSSDGYAKETSDDYNARAAELYLEQAGKDDVIITTAAIPGKPSPKLITADMVAAMKPGSVIVDLAALGGGNCELTR
;
A
#
# COMPACT_ATOMS: atom_id res chain seq x y z
N THR A 1 24.86 -27.16 -7.70
CA THR A 1 24.65 -25.69 -7.78
C THR A 1 23.20 -25.45 -8.05
N GLY A 2 22.50 -24.77 -7.14
CA GLY A 2 21.09 -24.36 -7.30
C GLY A 2 21.03 -22.93 -7.83
N MET A 3 20.01 -22.65 -8.65
CA MET A 3 19.65 -21.31 -9.09
C MET A 3 18.23 -21.00 -8.63
N SER A 4 17.98 -19.79 -8.17
CA SER A 4 16.66 -19.34 -7.75
C SER A 4 16.21 -18.16 -8.62
N MET A 5 14.99 -18.21 -9.15
CA MET A 5 14.44 -17.16 -10.03
C MET A 5 14.21 -15.84 -9.30
N ASP A 6 13.99 -15.88 -8.01
CA ASP A 6 13.83 -14.67 -7.17
C ASP A 6 15.15 -13.95 -6.88
N MET A 7 16.29 -14.56 -7.23
CA MET A 7 17.63 -13.97 -7.17
C MET A 7 18.06 -13.27 -8.46
N VAL A 8 17.21 -13.22 -9.48
CA VAL A 8 17.46 -12.44 -10.70
C VAL A 8 17.57 -10.96 -10.31
N PRO A 9 18.69 -10.28 -10.71
CA PRO A 9 18.89 -8.89 -10.32
C PRO A 9 17.85 -7.97 -10.97
N ARG A 10 17.40 -6.96 -10.23
CA ARG A 10 16.43 -5.95 -10.70
C ARG A 10 17.11 -4.87 -11.52
N ILE A 11 17.54 -5.22 -12.71
CA ILE A 11 18.17 -4.35 -13.71
C ILE A 11 17.41 -4.42 -15.03
N SER A 12 17.46 -3.36 -15.82
CA SER A 12 16.67 -3.22 -17.05
C SER A 12 16.84 -4.39 -18.02
N ARG A 13 18.06 -4.89 -18.23
CA ARG A 13 18.33 -6.02 -19.14
C ARG A 13 17.85 -7.38 -18.63
N ALA A 14 17.57 -7.52 -17.32
CA ALA A 14 17.05 -8.75 -16.72
C ALA A 14 15.54 -8.67 -16.42
N GLN A 15 14.89 -7.57 -16.77
CA GLN A 15 13.50 -7.28 -16.43
C GLN A 15 12.53 -8.35 -16.92
N SER A 16 12.76 -8.93 -18.08
CA SER A 16 11.92 -10.02 -18.62
C SER A 16 11.99 -11.32 -17.81
N MET A 17 12.99 -11.46 -16.95
CA MET A 17 13.19 -12.60 -16.07
C MET A 17 12.83 -12.30 -14.62
N ASP A 18 12.41 -11.08 -14.31
CA ASP A 18 12.02 -10.64 -12.95
C ASP A 18 10.64 -11.18 -12.59
N ALA A 19 10.62 -12.44 -12.18
CA ALA A 19 9.41 -13.14 -11.77
C ALA A 19 8.80 -12.51 -10.49
N LEU A 20 9.65 -12.00 -9.60
CA LEU A 20 9.20 -11.41 -8.34
C LEU A 20 8.40 -10.12 -8.56
N SER A 21 8.91 -9.21 -9.39
CA SER A 21 8.19 -7.99 -9.76
C SER A 21 6.93 -8.30 -10.57
N SER A 22 6.97 -9.28 -11.47
CA SER A 22 5.81 -9.70 -12.25
C SER A 22 4.68 -10.22 -11.33
N MET A 23 5.02 -11.06 -10.37
CA MET A 23 4.05 -11.58 -9.39
C MET A 23 3.55 -10.48 -8.44
N ALA A 24 4.43 -9.56 -8.04
CA ALA A 24 4.04 -8.43 -7.20
C ALA A 24 3.01 -7.52 -7.90
N ASN A 25 3.19 -7.26 -9.21
CA ASN A 25 2.24 -6.49 -10.01
C ASN A 25 0.85 -7.17 -10.02
N ILE A 26 0.81 -8.47 -10.32
CA ILE A 26 -0.44 -9.24 -10.35
C ILE A 26 -1.10 -9.27 -8.97
N SER A 27 -0.31 -9.41 -7.90
CA SER A 27 -0.82 -9.40 -6.53
C SER A 27 -1.46 -8.07 -6.18
N GLY A 28 -0.86 -6.94 -6.57
CA GLY A 28 -1.41 -5.61 -6.36
C GLY A 28 -2.73 -5.39 -7.08
N TYR A 29 -2.82 -5.80 -8.35
CA TYR A 29 -4.06 -5.79 -9.11
C TYR A 29 -5.14 -6.66 -8.43
N ARG A 30 -4.79 -7.89 -8.08
CA ARG A 30 -5.72 -8.83 -7.45
C ARG A 30 -6.22 -8.33 -6.09
N ALA A 31 -5.38 -7.67 -5.30
CA ALA A 31 -5.76 -7.07 -4.02
C ALA A 31 -6.96 -6.12 -4.17
N VAL A 32 -6.98 -5.31 -5.23
CA VAL A 32 -8.10 -4.40 -5.50
C VAL A 32 -9.37 -5.14 -5.89
N VAL A 33 -9.26 -6.21 -6.67
CA VAL A 33 -10.40 -7.06 -7.05
C VAL A 33 -11.02 -7.71 -5.80
N GLU A 34 -10.19 -8.27 -4.93
CA GLU A 34 -10.65 -8.87 -3.66
C GLU A 34 -11.26 -7.81 -2.73
N ALA A 35 -10.63 -6.64 -2.62
CA ALA A 35 -11.14 -5.54 -1.83
C ALA A 35 -12.51 -5.08 -2.34
N ALA A 36 -12.68 -4.92 -3.64
CA ALA A 36 -13.94 -4.50 -4.25
C ALA A 36 -15.05 -5.55 -4.01
N HIS A 37 -14.69 -6.83 -4.13
CA HIS A 37 -15.64 -7.92 -3.85
C HIS A 37 -16.08 -7.92 -2.38
N ALA A 38 -15.13 -7.83 -1.45
CA ALA A 38 -15.41 -7.85 -0.02
C ALA A 38 -16.13 -6.60 0.49
N TYR A 39 -15.82 -5.43 -0.10
CA TYR A 39 -16.43 -4.15 0.27
C TYR A 39 -17.93 -4.11 -0.04
N GLY A 40 -18.37 -4.81 -1.10
CA GLY A 40 -19.79 -4.95 -1.43
C GLY A 40 -20.51 -3.66 -1.84
N ARG A 41 -19.75 -2.58 -2.09
CA ARG A 41 -20.24 -1.28 -2.58
C ARG A 41 -19.50 -0.88 -3.85
N THR A 42 -19.88 0.22 -4.47
CA THR A 42 -19.21 0.72 -5.69
C THR A 42 -17.86 1.38 -5.35
N PHE A 43 -16.83 1.09 -6.11
CA PHE A 43 -15.56 1.82 -6.02
C PHE A 43 -15.66 3.19 -6.68
N GLY A 44 -16.23 3.26 -7.87
CA GLY A 44 -16.49 4.52 -8.56
C GLY A 44 -17.75 5.21 -8.07
N GLY A 45 -17.72 6.53 -8.04
CA GLY A 45 -18.91 7.33 -7.76
C GLY A 45 -20.01 7.05 -8.79
N GLN A 46 -21.26 7.01 -8.33
CA GLN A 46 -22.44 6.78 -9.16
C GLN A 46 -23.44 7.92 -9.01
N VAL A 47 -24.13 8.23 -10.09
CA VAL A 47 -25.28 9.14 -10.08
C VAL A 47 -26.49 8.32 -10.47
N THR A 48 -27.43 8.17 -9.54
CA THR A 48 -28.65 7.38 -9.73
C THR A 48 -29.89 8.28 -9.68
N ALA A 49 -31.04 7.75 -10.05
CA ALA A 49 -32.31 8.46 -9.88
C ALA A 49 -32.60 8.80 -8.42
N ALA A 50 -32.09 7.99 -7.47
CA ALA A 50 -32.24 8.21 -6.04
C ALA A 50 -31.19 9.12 -5.42
N GLY A 51 -30.21 9.59 -6.18
CA GLY A 51 -29.15 10.49 -5.72
C GLY A 51 -27.73 10.01 -6.06
N LYS A 52 -26.76 10.69 -5.46
CA LYS A 52 -25.32 10.42 -5.68
C LYS A 52 -24.81 9.40 -4.67
N VAL A 53 -24.02 8.46 -5.17
CA VAL A 53 -23.18 7.55 -4.35
C VAL A 53 -21.74 8.02 -4.48
N PRO A 54 -21.07 8.40 -3.39
CA PRO A 54 -19.66 8.82 -3.45
C PRO A 54 -18.75 7.66 -3.82
N PRO A 55 -17.57 7.93 -4.42
CA PRO A 55 -16.57 6.91 -4.64
C PRO A 55 -16.03 6.34 -3.33
N ALA A 56 -15.57 5.09 -3.37
CA ALA A 56 -14.83 4.50 -2.26
C ALA A 56 -13.49 5.20 -2.09
N LYS A 57 -13.03 5.33 -0.85
CA LYS A 57 -11.71 5.82 -0.50
C LYS A 57 -10.78 4.64 -0.24
N VAL A 58 -9.71 4.57 -1.02
CA VAL A 58 -8.73 3.48 -0.96
C VAL A 58 -7.38 4.05 -0.53
N PHE A 59 -6.83 3.52 0.55
CA PHE A 59 -5.52 3.89 1.04
C PHE A 59 -4.52 2.76 0.83
N VAL A 60 -3.41 3.05 0.14
CA VAL A 60 -2.35 2.09 -0.16
C VAL A 60 -1.10 2.45 0.64
N ILE A 61 -0.63 1.51 1.47
CA ILE A 61 0.60 1.65 2.26
C ILE A 61 1.71 0.83 1.60
N GLY A 62 2.71 1.53 1.09
CA GLY A 62 3.79 1.01 0.27
C GLY A 62 3.51 1.16 -1.22
N THR A 63 4.40 1.86 -1.92
CA THR A 63 4.28 2.18 -3.35
C THR A 63 5.39 1.53 -4.18
N GLY A 64 5.75 0.29 -3.80
CA GLY A 64 6.50 -0.62 -4.64
C GLY A 64 5.66 -1.14 -5.82
N VAL A 65 6.14 -2.16 -6.51
CA VAL A 65 5.47 -2.71 -7.70
C VAL A 65 4.01 -3.11 -7.40
N ALA A 66 3.77 -3.81 -6.28
CA ALA A 66 2.43 -4.23 -5.89
C ALA A 66 1.54 -3.02 -5.53
N GLY A 67 2.07 -2.06 -4.77
CA GLY A 67 1.33 -0.86 -4.38
C GLY A 67 0.95 0.00 -5.57
N LEU A 68 1.87 0.24 -6.52
CA LEU A 68 1.59 0.99 -7.74
C LEU A 68 0.55 0.28 -8.62
N ALA A 69 0.60 -1.05 -8.73
CA ALA A 69 -0.40 -1.81 -9.44
C ALA A 69 -1.79 -1.72 -8.79
N ALA A 70 -1.85 -1.81 -7.45
CA ALA A 70 -3.08 -1.62 -6.69
C ALA A 70 -3.67 -0.21 -6.89
N LEU A 71 -2.83 0.82 -6.81
CA LEU A 71 -3.16 2.22 -7.05
C LEU A 71 -3.81 2.42 -8.42
N GLY A 72 -3.14 1.93 -9.49
CA GLY A 72 -3.63 2.03 -10.86
C GLY A 72 -4.96 1.30 -11.05
N ALA A 73 -5.11 0.10 -10.50
CA ALA A 73 -6.34 -0.67 -10.56
C ALA A 73 -7.50 0.03 -9.83
N ALA A 74 -7.28 0.51 -8.60
CA ALA A 74 -8.30 1.22 -7.82
C ALA A 74 -8.73 2.52 -8.49
N ASN A 75 -7.77 3.30 -9.03
CA ASN A 75 -8.06 4.52 -9.77
C ASN A 75 -8.85 4.23 -11.05
N SER A 76 -8.51 3.16 -11.78
CA SER A 76 -9.25 2.74 -12.98
C SER A 76 -10.69 2.32 -12.67
N MET A 77 -10.95 1.83 -11.46
CA MET A 77 -12.31 1.54 -10.98
C MET A 77 -13.07 2.77 -10.49
N GLY A 78 -12.44 3.95 -10.50
CA GLY A 78 -13.05 5.22 -10.13
C GLY A 78 -13.04 5.53 -8.63
N ALA A 79 -12.23 4.83 -7.84
CA ALA A 79 -12.04 5.13 -6.42
C ALA A 79 -11.24 6.42 -6.23
N GLU A 80 -11.42 7.05 -5.08
CA GLU A 80 -10.56 8.12 -4.58
C GLU A 80 -9.37 7.48 -3.88
N VAL A 81 -8.17 7.61 -4.47
CA VAL A 81 -7.00 6.82 -4.05
C VAL A 81 -5.96 7.69 -3.38
N TYR A 82 -5.53 7.24 -2.20
CA TYR A 82 -4.45 7.81 -1.41
C TYR A 82 -3.33 6.78 -1.25
N ALA A 83 -2.10 7.23 -1.18
CA ALA A 83 -0.96 6.35 -0.94
C ALA A 83 0.11 7.02 -0.08
N THR A 84 0.89 6.21 0.59
CA THR A 84 2.09 6.64 1.31
C THR A 84 3.21 5.62 1.17
N ASP A 85 4.44 6.09 1.25
CA ASP A 85 5.65 5.26 1.27
C ASP A 85 6.70 5.94 2.16
N VAL A 86 7.61 5.16 2.70
CA VAL A 86 8.76 5.69 3.45
C VAL A 86 9.76 6.40 2.54
N ARG A 87 9.67 6.18 1.24
CA ARG A 87 10.51 6.78 0.19
C ARG A 87 9.78 7.96 -0.45
N PRO A 88 10.15 9.21 -0.13
CA PRO A 88 9.45 10.40 -0.64
C PRO A 88 9.53 10.56 -2.16
N GLU A 89 10.56 10.00 -2.80
CA GLU A 89 10.73 10.03 -4.25
C GLU A 89 9.64 9.28 -5.02
N THR A 90 8.89 8.40 -4.37
CA THR A 90 7.76 7.69 -5.01
C THR A 90 6.53 8.58 -5.21
N ALA A 91 6.50 9.76 -4.59
CA ALA A 91 5.37 10.68 -4.63
C ALA A 91 5.01 11.09 -6.07
N GLU A 92 6.01 11.37 -6.92
CA GLU A 92 5.78 11.73 -8.32
C GLU A 92 5.11 10.59 -9.11
N GLN A 93 5.52 9.34 -8.87
CA GLN A 93 4.92 8.17 -9.51
C GLN A 93 3.46 8.00 -9.09
N VAL A 94 3.16 8.15 -7.79
CA VAL A 94 1.81 8.09 -7.25
C VAL A 94 0.92 9.15 -7.89
N GLN A 95 1.39 10.39 -7.95
CA GLN A 95 0.63 11.50 -8.54
C GLN A 95 0.42 11.32 -10.04
N SER A 96 1.42 10.81 -10.76
CA SER A 96 1.30 10.53 -12.20
C SER A 96 0.23 9.46 -12.51
N MET A 97 -0.09 8.60 -11.55
CA MET A 97 -1.13 7.59 -11.65
C MET A 97 -2.52 8.08 -11.19
N GLY A 98 -2.65 9.36 -10.88
CA GLY A 98 -3.92 9.97 -10.49
C GLY A 98 -4.31 9.79 -9.02
N ALA A 99 -3.37 9.39 -8.16
CA ALA A 99 -3.59 9.25 -6.73
C ALA A 99 -2.96 10.39 -5.94
N THR A 100 -3.39 10.58 -4.71
CA THR A 100 -2.84 11.56 -3.78
C THR A 100 -1.79 10.92 -2.88
N PHE A 101 -0.57 11.44 -2.90
CA PHE A 101 0.47 11.00 -1.98
C PHE A 101 0.34 11.71 -0.63
N LEU A 102 0.27 10.95 0.45
CA LEU A 102 0.22 11.45 1.82
C LEU A 102 1.61 11.38 2.45
N HIS A 103 2.16 12.54 2.73
CA HIS A 103 3.46 12.64 3.40
C HIS A 103 3.30 12.45 4.91
N VAL A 104 4.12 11.56 5.48
CA VAL A 104 4.31 11.53 6.94
C VAL A 104 4.97 12.84 7.35
N ARG A 105 4.44 13.52 8.36
CA ARG A 105 4.99 14.79 8.85
C ARG A 105 6.46 14.64 9.18
N GLN A 106 7.32 15.51 8.62
CA GLN A 106 8.73 15.52 8.95
C GLN A 106 8.96 16.13 10.33
N SER A 107 9.97 15.62 11.07
CA SER A 107 10.48 16.34 12.25
C SER A 107 11.41 17.46 11.79
N ASP A 108 11.48 18.53 12.57
CA ASP A 108 12.43 19.62 12.37
C ASP A 108 13.92 19.16 12.44
N ALA A 109 14.15 17.95 12.94
CA ALA A 109 15.46 17.29 12.99
C ALA A 109 15.61 16.37 11.77
N GLY A 110 16.04 16.92 10.62
CA GLY A 110 16.21 16.21 9.35
C GLY A 110 16.80 14.80 9.46
N GLY A 111 15.95 13.80 9.56
CA GLY A 111 16.31 12.38 9.62
C GLY A 111 16.38 11.80 8.22
N ASP A 112 17.49 11.14 7.91
CA ASP A 112 17.80 10.50 6.64
C ASP A 112 16.75 9.39 6.32
N GLN A 113 15.90 9.67 5.35
CA GLN A 113 14.98 8.70 4.76
C GLN A 113 15.67 8.10 3.54
N GLY A 114 16.39 6.99 3.75
CA GLY A 114 17.22 6.41 2.71
C GLY A 114 16.61 5.15 2.07
N VAL A 115 16.83 5.02 0.78
CA VAL A 115 16.65 3.78 0.02
C VAL A 115 17.83 2.86 0.31
N SER A 116 17.60 1.55 0.49
CA SER A 116 18.69 0.57 0.49
C SER A 116 19.25 0.40 -0.93
N SER A 117 20.49 -0.06 -1.07
CA SER A 117 21.11 -0.34 -2.37
C SER A 117 20.32 -1.28 -3.27
N ASP A 118 19.38 -2.04 -2.70
CA ASP A 118 18.56 -3.04 -3.39
C ASP A 118 17.16 -2.50 -3.78
N GLY A 119 16.91 -1.18 -3.60
CA GLY A 119 15.63 -0.55 -3.95
C GLY A 119 14.48 -0.82 -2.96
N TYR A 120 14.76 -1.47 -1.82
CA TYR A 120 13.80 -1.63 -0.72
C TYR A 120 13.91 -0.49 0.28
N ALA A 121 12.81 -0.23 1.00
CA ALA A 121 12.82 0.73 2.10
C ALA A 121 13.76 0.26 3.23
N LYS A 122 14.55 1.17 3.80
CA LYS A 122 15.32 0.92 5.01
C LYS A 122 14.40 0.82 6.23
N GLU A 123 14.90 0.22 7.31
CA GLU A 123 14.26 0.32 8.61
C GLU A 123 14.12 1.79 9.02
N THR A 124 12.94 2.16 9.43
CA THR A 124 12.56 3.53 9.79
C THR A 124 12.88 3.79 11.26
N SER A 125 13.13 5.05 11.62
CA SER A 125 13.33 5.45 13.01
C SER A 125 12.02 5.34 13.82
N ASP A 126 12.14 5.15 15.14
CA ASP A 126 10.97 5.08 16.03
C ASP A 126 10.13 6.37 15.96
N ASP A 127 10.76 7.53 15.80
CA ASP A 127 10.09 8.82 15.64
C ASP A 127 9.29 8.89 14.32
N TYR A 128 9.84 8.39 13.22
CA TYR A 128 9.11 8.27 11.96
C TYR A 128 7.92 7.32 12.10
N ASN A 129 8.12 6.17 12.75
CA ASN A 129 7.08 5.16 12.94
C ASN A 129 5.91 5.72 13.77
N ALA A 130 6.21 6.52 14.81
CA ALA A 130 5.17 7.16 15.61
C ALA A 130 4.31 8.13 14.78
N ARG A 131 4.94 8.97 13.96
CA ARG A 131 4.23 9.91 13.08
C ARG A 131 3.48 9.21 11.95
N ALA A 132 4.04 8.14 11.42
CA ALA A 132 3.36 7.30 10.43
C ALA A 132 2.11 6.65 11.05
N ALA A 133 2.20 6.20 12.30
CA ALA A 133 1.05 5.63 13.02
C ALA A 133 -0.09 6.65 13.21
N GLU A 134 0.23 7.93 13.48
CA GLU A 134 -0.78 9.00 13.52
C GLU A 134 -1.50 9.16 12.16
N LEU A 135 -0.74 9.18 11.06
CA LEU A 135 -1.32 9.23 9.71
C LEU A 135 -2.21 8.02 9.43
N TYR A 136 -1.75 6.81 9.78
CA TYR A 136 -2.51 5.59 9.53
C TYR A 136 -3.80 5.53 10.35
N LEU A 137 -3.77 5.99 11.59
CA LEU A 137 -4.96 6.09 12.43
C LEU A 137 -5.97 7.10 11.86
N GLU A 138 -5.49 8.25 11.39
CA GLU A 138 -6.34 9.26 10.75
C GLU A 138 -7.00 8.69 9.49
N GLN A 139 -6.25 8.01 8.65
CA GLN A 139 -6.77 7.41 7.41
C GLN A 139 -7.70 6.24 7.71
N ALA A 140 -7.40 5.40 8.71
CA ALA A 140 -8.27 4.31 9.12
C ALA A 140 -9.70 4.77 9.43
N GLY A 141 -9.85 5.93 10.06
CA GLY A 141 -11.19 6.51 10.32
C GLY A 141 -11.91 7.10 9.09
N LYS A 142 -11.18 7.38 8.01
CA LYS A 142 -11.70 8.05 6.81
C LYS A 142 -11.90 7.13 5.63
N ASP A 143 -11.04 6.12 5.47
CA ASP A 143 -10.99 5.28 4.30
C ASP A 143 -11.95 4.08 4.38
N ASP A 144 -12.29 3.55 3.24
CA ASP A 144 -13.19 2.42 3.10
C ASP A 144 -12.39 1.12 2.87
N VAL A 145 -11.23 1.24 2.25
CA VAL A 145 -10.32 0.13 1.93
C VAL A 145 -8.89 0.53 2.26
N ILE A 146 -8.16 -0.35 2.93
CA ILE A 146 -6.72 -0.24 3.15
C ILE A 146 -6.02 -1.42 2.50
N ILE A 147 -5.00 -1.15 1.69
CA ILE A 147 -4.14 -2.18 1.07
C ILE A 147 -2.72 -1.99 1.58
N THR A 148 -2.16 -3.00 2.22
CA THR A 148 -0.79 -2.95 2.74
C THR A 148 0.14 -3.85 1.93
N THR A 149 1.33 -3.34 1.61
CA THR A 149 2.29 -4.03 0.75
C THR A 149 3.72 -4.01 1.30
N ALA A 150 3.92 -3.56 2.55
CA ALA A 150 5.25 -3.40 3.11
C ALA A 150 5.86 -4.76 3.49
N ALA A 151 6.82 -5.20 2.72
CA ALA A 151 7.57 -6.42 2.96
C ALA A 151 9.08 -6.13 2.95
N ILE A 152 9.79 -6.74 3.88
CA ILE A 152 11.25 -6.67 3.97
C ILE A 152 11.78 -8.07 3.68
N PRO A 153 12.58 -8.27 2.62
CA PRO A 153 13.11 -9.58 2.29
C PRO A 153 13.88 -10.21 3.45
N GLY A 154 13.56 -11.46 3.79
CA GLY A 154 14.25 -12.21 4.82
C GLY A 154 13.96 -11.78 6.27
N LYS A 155 13.03 -10.85 6.48
CA LYS A 155 12.59 -10.38 7.81
C LYS A 155 11.07 -10.49 7.95
N PRO A 156 10.55 -10.55 9.18
CA PRO A 156 9.12 -10.39 9.42
C PRO A 156 8.62 -9.05 8.87
N SER A 157 7.39 -9.04 8.35
CA SER A 157 6.76 -7.82 7.86
C SER A 157 6.50 -6.85 9.02
N PRO A 158 6.72 -5.53 8.82
CA PRO A 158 6.47 -4.54 9.88
C PRO A 158 4.97 -4.46 10.19
N LYS A 159 4.62 -4.32 11.47
CA LYS A 159 3.25 -4.06 11.91
C LYS A 159 2.94 -2.58 11.75
N LEU A 160 2.06 -2.25 10.81
CA LEU A 160 1.70 -0.88 10.44
C LEU A 160 0.28 -0.53 10.90
N ILE A 161 -0.63 -1.49 10.85
CA ILE A 161 -2.03 -1.33 11.25
C ILE A 161 -2.27 -2.09 12.54
N THR A 162 -2.54 -1.33 13.60
CA THR A 162 -2.82 -1.88 14.94
C THR A 162 -4.28 -2.31 15.07
N ALA A 163 -4.59 -3.09 16.11
CA ALA A 163 -5.95 -3.47 16.44
C ALA A 163 -6.85 -2.23 16.70
N ASP A 164 -6.30 -1.19 17.33
CA ASP A 164 -7.03 0.07 17.60
C ASP A 164 -7.35 0.81 16.30
N MET A 165 -6.44 0.82 15.32
CA MET A 165 -6.72 1.40 14.00
C MET A 165 -7.83 0.64 13.29
N VAL A 166 -7.84 -0.68 13.37
CA VAL A 166 -8.93 -1.50 12.81
C VAL A 166 -10.26 -1.19 13.48
N ALA A 167 -10.26 -1.03 14.81
CA ALA A 167 -11.46 -0.66 15.56
C ALA A 167 -11.98 0.75 15.19
N ALA A 168 -11.11 1.65 14.75
CA ALA A 168 -11.48 3.00 14.29
C ALA A 168 -12.04 3.03 12.86
N MET A 169 -11.90 1.94 12.09
CA MET A 169 -12.41 1.86 10.73
C MET A 169 -13.93 1.83 10.69
N LYS A 170 -14.50 2.30 9.60
CA LYS A 170 -15.94 2.27 9.37
C LYS A 170 -16.45 0.81 9.29
N PRO A 171 -17.66 0.52 9.81
CA PRO A 171 -18.30 -0.79 9.61
C PRO A 171 -18.41 -1.14 8.11
N GLY A 172 -17.95 -2.33 7.74
CA GLY A 172 -17.93 -2.80 6.36
C GLY A 172 -16.72 -2.36 5.54
N SER A 173 -15.75 -1.67 6.15
CA SER A 173 -14.44 -1.40 5.52
C SER A 173 -13.61 -2.68 5.39
N VAL A 174 -12.64 -2.67 4.49
CA VAL A 174 -11.85 -3.84 4.11
C VAL A 174 -10.36 -3.55 4.23
N ILE A 175 -9.60 -4.50 4.76
CA ILE A 175 -8.14 -4.51 4.71
C ILE A 175 -7.69 -5.69 3.85
N VAL A 176 -6.81 -5.43 2.89
CA VAL A 176 -6.09 -6.47 2.13
C VAL A 176 -4.61 -6.36 2.44
N ASP A 177 -4.09 -7.39 3.10
CA ASP A 177 -2.69 -7.43 3.55
C ASP A 177 -1.86 -8.34 2.66
N LEU A 178 -1.12 -7.75 1.71
CA LEU A 178 -0.25 -8.49 0.80
C LEU A 178 1.04 -9.01 1.46
N ALA A 179 1.33 -8.58 2.67
CA ALA A 179 2.48 -9.03 3.44
C ALA A 179 2.15 -10.22 4.37
N ALA A 180 0.98 -10.82 4.26
CA ALA A 180 0.49 -11.88 5.15
C ALA A 180 1.46 -13.05 5.30
N LEU A 181 2.13 -13.48 4.22
CA LEU A 181 3.14 -14.55 4.27
C LEU A 181 4.35 -14.23 5.17
N GLY A 182 4.68 -12.96 5.34
CA GLY A 182 5.73 -12.47 6.24
C GLY A 182 5.23 -12.14 7.65
N GLY A 183 4.04 -12.58 8.01
CA GLY A 183 3.39 -12.28 9.29
C GLY A 183 2.38 -11.13 9.23
N GLY A 184 2.28 -10.44 8.10
CA GLY A 184 1.33 -9.37 7.84
C GLY A 184 1.71 -7.99 8.38
N ASN A 185 1.18 -6.97 7.73
CA ASN A 185 1.30 -5.57 8.19
C ASN A 185 0.19 -5.15 9.16
N CYS A 186 -0.89 -5.91 9.22
CA CYS A 186 -1.94 -5.70 10.21
C CYS A 186 -1.75 -6.68 11.37
N GLU A 187 -1.95 -6.21 12.60
CA GLU A 187 -1.85 -7.07 13.80
C GLU A 187 -2.88 -8.19 13.80
N LEU A 188 -4.03 -7.98 13.15
CA LEU A 188 -5.12 -8.94 13.08
C LEU A 188 -5.06 -9.87 11.87
N THR A 189 -4.02 -9.79 11.02
CA THR A 189 -3.79 -10.70 9.89
C THR A 189 -3.58 -12.14 10.41
N ARG A 190 -4.28 -13.08 9.79
CA ARG A 190 -4.27 -14.51 10.15
C ARG A 190 -4.13 -15.39 8.92
#